data_86826ff22457dfdd7378770d8adff674
#
_entry.id   86826ff22457dfdd7378770d8adff674
#
_cell.length_a   1.000
_cell.length_b   1.000
_cell.length_c   1.000
_cell.angle_alpha   90.00
_cell.angle_beta   90.00
_cell.angle_gamma   90.00
#
_symmetry.space_group_name_H-M   'P 1'
#
loop_
_entity.id
_entity.type
_entity.pdbx_description
1 polymer ?
#
loop_
_entity_poly.entity_id
_entity_poly.type
_entity_poly.pdbx_seq_one_letter_code
_entity_poly.pdbx_strand_id
1 'polypeptide(L)'
;QQADIFELPFADEYFDHIFISFVLEHIPNPMKALSKLKRVLKKNGTITLIEGDHGSAYFHPDSEAANKAIQCQVELQKQNGGDTNIGRKLYPLLDQAEFEKIKVSARQVYVDDSNPKWVEGFTKNTFTAMIKGVSEEAVSKNLISLKEFEKGIKDLSRTAEGGGTFCYTFF
;
A
#
# COMPACT_ATOMS: atom_id res chain seq x y z
N GLN A 1 -12.80 18.42 -9.98
CA GLN A 1 -13.26 18.91 -8.67
C GLN A 1 -12.59 18.07 -7.57
N GLN A 2 -12.01 18.71 -6.56
CA GLN A 2 -11.49 18.05 -5.36
C GLN A 2 -12.60 17.90 -4.33
N ALA A 3 -12.70 16.75 -3.66
CA ALA A 3 -13.69 16.47 -2.63
C ALA A 3 -13.16 15.49 -1.58
N ASP A 4 -13.77 15.51 -0.40
CA ASP A 4 -13.55 14.50 0.63
C ASP A 4 -14.33 13.23 0.27
N ILE A 5 -13.65 12.07 0.34
CA ILE A 5 -14.27 10.76 0.06
C ILE A 5 -15.45 10.44 1.00
N PHE A 6 -15.44 11.01 2.21
CA PHE A 6 -16.51 10.86 3.19
C PHE A 6 -17.70 11.81 2.98
N GLU A 7 -17.52 12.88 2.17
CA GLU A 7 -18.51 13.94 1.90
C GLU A 7 -18.58 14.27 0.42
N LEU A 8 -18.80 13.24 -0.42
CA LEU A 8 -18.86 13.38 -1.87
C LEU A 8 -20.06 14.25 -2.29
N PRO A 9 -19.84 15.43 -2.95
CA PRO A 9 -20.88 16.38 -3.33
C PRO A 9 -21.54 15.99 -4.65
N PHE A 10 -21.83 14.72 -4.85
CA PHE A 10 -22.48 14.17 -6.03
C PHE A 10 -23.80 13.52 -5.64
N ALA A 11 -24.76 13.55 -6.56
CA ALA A 11 -26.03 12.84 -6.41
C ALA A 11 -25.80 11.32 -6.34
N ASP A 12 -26.79 10.60 -5.85
CA ASP A 12 -26.81 9.15 -5.92
C ASP A 12 -26.79 8.69 -7.38
N GLU A 13 -26.16 7.56 -7.65
CA GLU A 13 -26.11 6.96 -8.99
C GLU A 13 -25.53 7.92 -10.07
N TYR A 14 -24.49 8.66 -9.74
CA TYR A 14 -23.90 9.68 -10.63
C TYR A 14 -22.85 9.11 -11.58
N PHE A 15 -21.94 8.22 -11.10
CA PHE A 15 -20.81 7.72 -11.88
C PHE A 15 -21.06 6.33 -12.49
N ASP A 16 -20.63 6.14 -13.72
CA ASP A 16 -20.62 4.83 -14.38
C ASP A 16 -19.46 3.96 -13.92
N HIS A 17 -18.33 4.59 -13.56
CA HIS A 17 -17.13 3.91 -13.08
C HIS A 17 -16.42 4.76 -12.03
N ILE A 18 -15.87 4.08 -11.02
CA ILE A 18 -15.01 4.67 -9.99
C ILE A 18 -13.67 3.94 -10.02
N PHE A 19 -12.57 4.70 -10.01
CA PHE A 19 -11.22 4.17 -9.90
C PHE A 19 -10.56 4.70 -8.64
N ILE A 20 -9.98 3.79 -7.84
CA ILE A 20 -9.26 4.09 -6.61
C ILE A 20 -7.89 3.43 -6.67
N SER A 21 -6.86 4.18 -6.31
CA SER A 21 -5.49 3.67 -6.27
C SER A 21 -4.77 4.23 -5.05
N PHE A 22 -4.38 3.34 -4.15
CA PHE A 22 -3.62 3.66 -2.92
C PHE A 22 -4.30 4.72 -2.04
N VAL A 23 -5.58 4.54 -1.77
CA VAL A 23 -6.38 5.46 -0.94
C VAL A 23 -6.87 4.79 0.32
N LEU A 24 -7.44 3.58 0.21
CA LEU A 24 -8.07 2.92 1.35
C LEU A 24 -7.05 2.60 2.45
N GLU A 25 -5.81 2.35 2.09
CA GLU A 25 -4.71 2.08 3.03
C GLU A 25 -4.40 3.26 3.96
N HIS A 26 -4.78 4.50 3.57
CA HIS A 26 -4.47 5.72 4.32
C HIS A 26 -5.63 6.24 5.18
N ILE A 27 -6.81 5.67 5.07
CA ILE A 27 -8.01 6.19 5.73
C ILE A 27 -8.46 5.32 6.91
N PRO A 28 -8.93 5.92 8.02
CA PRO A 28 -9.24 5.17 9.24
C PRO A 28 -10.52 4.33 9.12
N ASN A 29 -11.39 4.61 8.15
CA ASN A 29 -12.67 3.92 7.99
C ASN A 29 -12.94 3.59 6.52
N PRO A 30 -12.28 2.56 5.96
CA PRO A 30 -12.47 2.16 4.57
C PRO A 30 -13.90 1.70 4.26
N MET A 31 -14.60 1.10 5.24
CA MET A 31 -16.00 0.70 5.07
C MET A 31 -16.93 1.90 4.85
N LYS A 32 -16.74 2.99 5.61
CA LYS A 32 -17.50 4.22 5.41
C LYS A 32 -17.23 4.83 4.03
N ALA A 33 -15.98 4.83 3.59
CA ALA A 33 -15.60 5.29 2.25
C ALA A 33 -16.26 4.45 1.16
N LEU A 34 -16.18 3.12 1.24
CA LEU A 34 -16.81 2.21 0.29
C LEU A 34 -18.34 2.41 0.21
N SER A 35 -19.00 2.63 1.34
CA SER A 35 -20.44 2.96 1.37
C SER A 35 -20.74 4.28 0.64
N LYS A 36 -19.91 5.33 0.82
CA LYS A 36 -20.09 6.61 0.11
C LYS A 36 -19.84 6.47 -1.40
N LEU A 37 -18.86 5.69 -1.78
CA LEU A 37 -18.56 5.40 -3.19
C LEU A 37 -19.70 4.59 -3.84
N LYS A 38 -20.23 3.59 -3.12
CA LYS A 38 -21.38 2.82 -3.60
C LYS A 38 -22.60 3.69 -3.84
N ARG A 39 -22.89 4.66 -2.96
CA ARG A 39 -24.01 5.61 -3.13
C ARG A 39 -23.92 6.37 -4.45
N VAL A 40 -22.75 6.88 -4.81
CA VAL A 40 -22.56 7.68 -6.03
C VAL A 40 -22.33 6.84 -7.29
N LEU A 41 -22.14 5.53 -7.15
CA LEU A 41 -22.00 4.60 -8.26
C LEU A 41 -23.39 4.19 -8.78
N LYS A 42 -23.61 4.23 -10.09
CA LYS A 42 -24.84 3.74 -10.72
C LYS A 42 -25.07 2.25 -10.44
N LYS A 43 -26.32 1.77 -10.51
CA LYS A 43 -26.71 0.37 -10.25
C LYS A 43 -25.92 -0.66 -11.07
N ASN A 44 -25.57 -0.33 -12.30
CA ASN A 44 -24.76 -1.20 -13.16
C ASN A 44 -23.33 -0.66 -13.36
N GLY A 45 -22.95 0.31 -12.54
CA GLY A 45 -21.61 0.89 -12.56
C GLY A 45 -20.58 -0.08 -11.99
N THR A 46 -19.32 0.20 -12.26
CA THR A 46 -18.20 -0.63 -11.82
C THR A 46 -17.22 0.17 -10.96
N ILE A 47 -16.55 -0.49 -10.05
CA ILE A 47 -15.44 0.07 -9.27
C ILE A 47 -14.18 -0.75 -9.51
N THR A 48 -13.06 -0.07 -9.68
CA THR A 48 -11.72 -0.69 -9.71
C THR A 48 -10.91 -0.13 -8.56
N LEU A 49 -10.30 -1.02 -7.78
CA LEU A 49 -9.42 -0.66 -6.68
C LEU A 49 -8.03 -1.26 -6.93
N ILE A 50 -7.01 -0.49 -6.59
CA ILE A 50 -5.62 -0.96 -6.52
C ILE A 50 -5.07 -0.54 -5.16
N GLU A 51 -4.73 -1.53 -4.34
CA GLU A 51 -4.16 -1.30 -3.01
C GLU A 51 -2.95 -2.19 -2.78
N GLY A 52 -2.02 -1.69 -1.97
CA GLY A 52 -0.79 -2.42 -1.66
C GLY A 52 -0.95 -3.41 -0.51
N ASP A 53 0.06 -4.27 -0.39
CA ASP A 53 0.20 -5.19 0.73
C ASP A 53 1.66 -5.20 1.20
N HIS A 54 2.00 -4.33 2.15
CA HIS A 54 3.37 -4.19 2.64
C HIS A 54 3.91 -5.46 3.31
N GLY A 55 3.02 -6.27 3.88
CA GLY A 55 3.37 -7.57 4.44
C GLY A 55 3.73 -8.62 3.38
N SER A 56 3.57 -8.31 2.09
CA SER A 56 3.99 -9.17 0.97
C SER A 56 5.37 -8.81 0.42
N ALA A 57 6.06 -7.82 1.00
CA ALA A 57 7.43 -7.49 0.60
C ALA A 57 8.39 -8.61 1.00
N TYR A 58 9.05 -9.22 0.02
CA TYR A 58 10.16 -10.15 0.23
C TYR A 58 11.26 -9.91 -0.79
N PHE A 59 12.50 -10.19 -0.40
CA PHE A 59 13.65 -9.72 -1.17
C PHE A 59 14.90 -10.55 -0.90
N HIS A 60 15.86 -10.44 -1.79
CA HIS A 60 17.20 -10.99 -1.63
C HIS A 60 18.24 -9.88 -1.87
N PRO A 61 19.32 -9.81 -1.05
CA PRO A 61 19.60 -10.61 0.14
C PRO A 61 18.58 -10.34 1.26
N ASP A 62 18.15 -11.39 1.97
CA ASP A 62 17.28 -11.24 3.14
C ASP A 62 18.00 -10.52 4.27
N SER A 63 17.24 -9.74 5.06
CA SER A 63 17.77 -9.02 6.21
C SER A 63 16.69 -8.78 7.27
N GLU A 64 16.95 -9.28 8.48
CA GLU A 64 16.10 -9.00 9.64
C GLU A 64 15.98 -7.49 9.92
N ALA A 65 17.09 -6.74 9.77
CA ALA A 65 17.09 -5.30 9.98
C ALA A 65 16.22 -4.56 8.95
N ALA A 66 16.25 -4.99 7.67
CA ALA A 66 15.39 -4.44 6.62
C ALA A 66 13.91 -4.76 6.90
N ASN A 67 13.59 -5.99 7.29
CA ASN A 67 12.25 -6.39 7.68
C ASN A 67 11.73 -5.57 8.88
N LYS A 68 12.55 -5.31 9.90
CA LYS A 68 12.19 -4.42 11.02
C LYS A 68 11.92 -2.99 10.58
N ALA A 69 12.70 -2.43 9.66
CA ALA A 69 12.47 -1.09 9.12
C ALA A 69 11.13 -1.02 8.36
N ILE A 70 10.79 -2.04 7.57
CA ILE A 70 9.49 -2.15 6.90
C ILE A 70 8.34 -2.23 7.93
N GLN A 71 8.51 -3.02 8.99
CA GLN A 71 7.51 -3.13 10.05
C GLN A 71 7.28 -1.81 10.80
N CYS A 72 8.28 -0.95 10.94
CA CYS A 72 8.08 0.40 11.50
C CYS A 72 7.08 1.20 10.66
N GLN A 73 7.19 1.18 9.35
CA GLN A 73 6.25 1.87 8.47
C GLN A 73 4.83 1.30 8.60
N VAL A 74 4.69 -0.03 8.65
CA VAL A 74 3.39 -0.70 8.89
C VAL A 74 2.76 -0.26 10.20
N GLU A 75 3.56 -0.26 11.27
CA GLU A 75 3.06 0.12 12.61
C GLU A 75 2.70 1.61 12.71
N LEU A 76 3.50 2.50 12.12
CA LEU A 76 3.21 3.93 12.08
C LEU A 76 1.91 4.23 11.33
N GLN A 77 1.71 3.62 10.18
CA GLN A 77 0.48 3.82 9.42
C GLN A 77 -0.74 3.30 10.17
N LYS A 78 -0.62 2.17 10.87
CA LYS A 78 -1.66 1.64 11.74
C LYS A 78 -1.98 2.58 12.90
N GLN A 79 -0.97 3.16 13.55
CA GLN A 79 -1.18 4.17 14.62
C GLN A 79 -1.89 5.42 14.10
N ASN A 80 -1.68 5.78 12.84
CA ASN A 80 -2.36 6.88 12.16
C ASN A 80 -3.75 6.48 11.59
N GLY A 81 -4.24 5.26 11.90
CA GLY A 81 -5.56 4.77 11.52
C GLY A 81 -5.64 4.14 10.14
N GLY A 82 -4.52 4.01 9.43
CA GLY A 82 -4.44 3.34 8.14
C GLY A 82 -4.16 1.84 8.24
N ASP A 83 -4.10 1.17 7.09
CA ASP A 83 -3.79 -0.26 6.99
C ASP A 83 -3.00 -0.57 5.72
N THR A 84 -1.68 -0.64 5.85
CA THR A 84 -0.76 -0.96 4.74
C THR A 84 -0.94 -2.35 4.15
N ASN A 85 -1.72 -3.22 4.79
CA ASN A 85 -2.00 -4.57 4.34
C ASN A 85 -3.46 -4.71 3.83
N ILE A 86 -4.09 -3.60 3.50
CA ILE A 86 -5.50 -3.58 3.11
C ILE A 86 -5.75 -4.33 1.79
N GLY A 87 -4.76 -4.39 0.90
CA GLY A 87 -4.87 -5.08 -0.37
C GLY A 87 -5.40 -6.51 -0.23
N ARG A 88 -4.83 -7.30 0.69
CA ARG A 88 -5.29 -8.68 0.99
C ARG A 88 -6.70 -8.76 1.56
N LYS A 89 -7.25 -7.62 2.00
CA LYS A 89 -8.59 -7.52 2.63
C LYS A 89 -9.65 -6.99 1.68
N LEU A 90 -9.32 -6.66 0.43
CA LEU A 90 -10.26 -6.04 -0.51
C LEU A 90 -11.51 -6.90 -0.73
N TYR A 91 -11.37 -8.22 -0.87
CA TYR A 91 -12.53 -9.09 -1.06
C TYR A 91 -13.53 -8.98 0.11
N PRO A 92 -13.16 -9.27 1.37
CA PRO A 92 -14.11 -9.18 2.48
C PRO A 92 -14.63 -7.75 2.72
N LEU A 93 -13.85 -6.70 2.43
CA LEU A 93 -14.32 -5.32 2.55
C LEU A 93 -15.38 -4.98 1.51
N LEU A 94 -15.19 -5.40 0.27
CA LEU A 94 -16.16 -5.20 -0.80
C LEU A 94 -17.44 -6.01 -0.59
N ASP A 95 -17.31 -7.25 -0.13
CA ASP A 95 -18.43 -8.12 0.21
C ASP A 95 -19.26 -7.53 1.36
N GLN A 96 -18.61 -7.10 2.43
CA GLN A 96 -19.28 -6.43 3.55
C GLN A 96 -19.92 -5.09 3.15
N ALA A 97 -19.34 -4.37 2.18
CA ALA A 97 -19.93 -3.17 1.59
C ALA A 97 -21.02 -3.50 0.55
N GLU A 98 -21.38 -4.78 0.41
CA GLU A 98 -22.43 -5.28 -0.46
C GLU A 98 -22.21 -4.97 -1.96
N PHE A 99 -20.95 -4.93 -2.41
CA PHE A 99 -20.65 -4.95 -3.85
C PHE A 99 -20.91 -6.33 -4.42
N GLU A 100 -21.33 -6.38 -5.68
CA GLU A 100 -21.61 -7.63 -6.37
C GLU A 100 -20.54 -7.97 -7.41
N LYS A 101 -20.47 -9.24 -7.80
CA LYS A 101 -19.56 -9.74 -8.85
C LYS A 101 -18.09 -9.39 -8.59
N ILE A 102 -17.69 -9.42 -7.32
CA ILE A 102 -16.34 -9.09 -6.87
C ILE A 102 -15.33 -10.04 -7.51
N LYS A 103 -14.28 -9.46 -8.10
CA LYS A 103 -13.12 -10.18 -8.63
C LYS A 103 -11.86 -9.55 -8.08
N VAL A 104 -11.12 -10.29 -7.29
CA VAL A 104 -9.81 -9.84 -6.76
C VAL A 104 -8.70 -10.66 -7.41
N SER A 105 -7.61 -10.00 -7.77
CA SER A 105 -6.44 -10.67 -8.32
C SER A 105 -5.17 -10.08 -7.72
N ALA A 106 -4.31 -10.93 -7.18
CA ALA A 106 -2.96 -10.54 -6.78
C ALA A 106 -2.13 -10.21 -8.02
N ARG A 107 -1.48 -9.05 -8.01
CA ARG A 107 -0.55 -8.58 -9.05
C ARG A 107 0.83 -8.46 -8.43
N GLN A 108 1.67 -9.42 -8.72
CA GLN A 108 3.01 -9.45 -8.18
C GLN A 108 3.97 -8.62 -9.04
N VAL A 109 4.67 -7.71 -8.40
CA VAL A 109 5.83 -7.01 -8.98
C VAL A 109 7.07 -7.79 -8.54
N TYR A 110 7.84 -8.25 -9.50
CA TYR A 110 9.14 -8.85 -9.29
C TYR A 110 10.20 -7.99 -9.98
N VAL A 111 11.23 -7.61 -9.24
CA VAL A 111 12.29 -6.72 -9.70
C VAL A 111 13.64 -7.39 -9.51
N ASP A 112 14.45 -7.40 -10.55
CA ASP A 112 15.83 -7.81 -10.57
C ASP A 112 16.65 -6.91 -11.52
N ASP A 113 17.94 -7.17 -11.68
CA ASP A 113 18.85 -6.36 -12.49
C ASP A 113 18.64 -6.49 -14.01
N SER A 114 17.80 -7.41 -14.47
CA SER A 114 17.41 -7.50 -15.88
C SER A 114 16.55 -6.30 -16.34
N ASN A 115 15.91 -5.59 -15.39
CA ASN A 115 15.15 -4.38 -15.68
C ASN A 115 15.59 -3.19 -14.81
N PRO A 116 16.67 -2.48 -15.17
CA PRO A 116 17.22 -1.37 -14.39
C PRO A 116 16.24 -0.23 -14.12
N LYS A 117 15.26 -0.01 -15.00
CA LYS A 117 14.23 1.02 -14.78
C LYS A 117 13.33 0.69 -13.59
N TRP A 118 13.02 -0.58 -13.38
CA TRP A 118 12.22 -1.03 -12.24
C TRP A 118 13.05 -1.03 -10.95
N VAL A 119 14.33 -1.41 -11.04
CA VAL A 119 15.25 -1.28 -9.90
C VAL A 119 15.30 0.17 -9.42
N GLU A 120 15.52 1.12 -10.34
CA GLU A 120 15.59 2.54 -10.01
C GLU A 120 14.24 3.10 -9.57
N GLY A 121 13.19 2.87 -10.35
CA GLY A 121 11.87 3.46 -10.11
C GLY A 121 11.14 2.83 -8.93
N PHE A 122 11.01 1.50 -8.91
CA PHE A 122 10.20 0.83 -7.89
C PHE A 122 10.99 0.55 -6.62
N THR A 123 12.13 -0.15 -6.72
CA THR A 123 12.86 -0.59 -5.52
C THR A 123 13.51 0.59 -4.79
N LYS A 124 14.27 1.46 -5.49
CA LYS A 124 14.97 2.59 -4.87
C LYS A 124 14.06 3.78 -4.58
N ASN A 125 13.48 4.35 -5.65
CA ASN A 125 12.82 5.66 -5.56
C ASN A 125 11.39 5.60 -5.04
N THR A 126 10.77 4.40 -5.00
CA THR A 126 9.44 4.21 -4.43
C THR A 126 9.54 3.50 -3.08
N PHE A 127 9.79 2.20 -3.07
CA PHE A 127 9.67 1.42 -1.84
C PHE A 127 10.73 1.77 -0.80
N THR A 128 12.01 1.70 -1.15
CA THR A 128 13.10 2.03 -0.20
C THR A 128 13.03 3.49 0.28
N ALA A 129 12.69 4.42 -0.62
CA ALA A 129 12.54 5.84 -0.26
C ALA A 129 11.36 6.05 0.71
N MET A 130 10.24 5.37 0.50
CA MET A 130 9.08 5.39 1.40
C MET A 130 9.45 4.88 2.79
N ILE A 131 10.13 3.72 2.90
CA ILE A 131 10.57 3.20 4.19
C ILE A 131 11.57 4.16 4.85
N LYS A 132 12.53 4.71 4.12
CA LYS A 132 13.48 5.70 4.65
C LYS A 132 12.77 6.95 5.20
N GLY A 133 11.68 7.37 4.58
CA GLY A 133 10.93 8.57 4.95
C GLY A 133 10.32 8.52 6.36
N VAL A 134 10.14 7.34 6.96
CA VAL A 134 9.56 7.21 8.31
C VAL A 134 10.60 7.12 9.43
N SER A 135 11.89 7.30 9.12
CA SER A 135 13.01 7.13 10.07
C SER A 135 12.84 7.94 11.35
N GLU A 136 12.62 9.26 11.22
CA GLU A 136 12.53 10.16 12.37
C GLU A 136 11.34 9.79 13.28
N GLU A 137 10.20 9.50 12.68
CA GLU A 137 8.99 9.15 13.43
C GLU A 137 9.15 7.78 14.13
N ALA A 138 9.71 6.78 13.44
CA ALA A 138 9.94 5.45 14.00
C ALA A 138 10.89 5.49 15.21
N VAL A 139 11.96 6.27 15.13
CA VAL A 139 12.92 6.44 16.22
C VAL A 139 12.32 7.25 17.37
N SER A 140 11.62 8.35 17.10
CA SER A 140 11.00 9.19 18.13
C SER A 140 9.93 8.45 18.94
N LYS A 141 9.23 7.51 18.30
CA LYS A 141 8.23 6.63 18.93
C LYS A 141 8.83 5.37 19.57
N ASN A 142 10.16 5.24 19.60
CA ASN A 142 10.88 4.08 20.15
C ASN A 142 10.48 2.73 19.52
N LEU A 143 10.10 2.71 18.25
CA LEU A 143 9.79 1.47 17.53
C LEU A 143 11.09 0.73 17.14
N ILE A 144 12.17 1.47 16.94
CA ILE A 144 13.46 0.96 16.53
C ILE A 144 14.57 1.96 16.92
N SER A 145 15.79 1.48 17.15
CA SER A 145 16.93 2.40 17.30
C SER A 145 17.38 2.97 15.96
N LEU A 146 17.91 4.20 15.96
CA LEU A 146 18.44 4.83 14.73
C LEU A 146 19.46 3.92 14.04
N LYS A 147 20.38 3.32 14.80
CA LYS A 147 21.41 2.42 14.27
C LYS A 147 20.81 1.19 13.55
N GLU A 148 19.77 0.58 14.13
CA GLU A 148 19.09 -0.58 13.50
C GLU A 148 18.31 -0.15 12.27
N PHE A 149 17.63 1.00 12.32
CA PHE A 149 16.90 1.53 11.19
C PHE A 149 17.83 1.82 10.00
N GLU A 150 18.93 2.54 10.24
CA GLU A 150 19.94 2.84 9.21
C GLU A 150 20.55 1.56 8.61
N LYS A 151 20.82 0.56 9.46
CA LYS A 151 21.24 -0.76 8.98
C LYS A 151 20.15 -1.39 8.10
N GLY A 152 18.90 -1.32 8.52
CA GLY A 152 17.76 -1.84 7.75
C GLY A 152 17.65 -1.20 6.36
N ILE A 153 17.77 0.14 6.28
CA ILE A 153 17.76 0.86 5.01
C ILE A 153 18.95 0.51 4.13
N LYS A 154 20.14 0.38 4.72
CA LYS A 154 21.34 -0.05 3.99
C LYS A 154 21.16 -1.46 3.42
N ASP A 155 20.64 -2.38 4.22
CA ASP A 155 20.41 -3.76 3.79
C ASP A 155 19.31 -3.84 2.73
N LEU A 156 18.23 -3.07 2.88
CA LEU A 156 17.16 -2.97 1.88
C LEU A 156 17.70 -2.41 0.55
N SER A 157 18.61 -1.45 0.59
CA SER A 157 19.22 -0.87 -0.61
C SER A 157 20.03 -1.90 -1.41
N ARG A 158 20.56 -2.95 -0.77
CA ARG A 158 21.28 -4.04 -1.43
C ARG A 158 20.41 -4.85 -2.38
N THR A 159 19.10 -4.85 -2.17
CA THR A 159 18.14 -5.50 -3.09
C THR A 159 18.11 -4.85 -4.48
N ALA A 160 18.67 -3.64 -4.61
CA ALA A 160 18.81 -2.90 -5.85
C ALA A 160 20.25 -2.95 -6.44
N GLU A 161 21.14 -3.77 -5.85
CA GLU A 161 22.49 -4.03 -6.35
C GLU A 161 22.48 -5.29 -7.24
N GLY A 162 23.60 -5.54 -7.94
CA GLY A 162 23.72 -6.72 -8.82
C GLY A 162 23.46 -8.04 -8.07
N GLY A 163 22.55 -8.84 -8.61
CA GLY A 163 22.07 -10.08 -8.00
C GLY A 163 21.01 -9.89 -6.91
N GLY A 164 20.64 -8.66 -6.58
CA GLY A 164 19.52 -8.37 -5.68
C GLY A 164 18.17 -8.58 -6.36
N THR A 165 17.15 -8.95 -5.55
CA THR A 165 15.77 -9.08 -6.02
C THR A 165 14.81 -8.46 -5.02
N PHE A 166 13.68 -7.95 -5.52
CA PHE A 166 12.62 -7.40 -4.70
C PHE A 166 11.24 -7.83 -5.24
N CYS A 167 10.36 -8.22 -4.35
CA CYS A 167 9.02 -8.66 -4.70
C CYS A 167 7.97 -7.99 -3.83
N TYR A 168 6.84 -7.60 -4.45
CA TYR A 168 5.75 -6.92 -3.79
C TYR A 168 4.41 -7.26 -4.46
N THR A 169 3.33 -7.30 -3.69
CA THR A 169 2.01 -7.64 -4.22
C THR A 169 1.04 -6.48 -4.10
N PHE A 170 0.35 -6.19 -5.19
CA PHE A 170 -0.85 -5.36 -5.24
C PHE A 170 -2.10 -6.22 -5.43
N PHE A 171 -3.22 -5.70 -5.02
CA PHE A 171 -4.53 -6.31 -5.22
C PHE A 171 -5.48 -5.34 -5.90
#